data_69dba570189c5d45ce100ec8706fb106
#
_entry.id   69dba570189c5d45ce100ec8706fb106
#
_cell.length_a   1.000
_cell.length_b   1.000
_cell.length_c   1.000
_cell.angle_alpha   90.00
_cell.angle_beta   90.00
_cell.angle_gamma   90.00
#
_symmetry.space_group_name_H-M   'P 1'
#
loop_
_entity.id
_entity.type
_entity.pdbx_description
1 polymer ?
#
loop_
_entity_poly.entity_id
_entity_poly.type
_entity_poly.pdbx_seq_one_letter_code
_entity_poly.pdbx_strand_id
1 'polypeptide(L)'
;SKGRMSLSQQIAKCNSKESAISIAENGIEKIFGANKYALEGDASYNQDSSIQPDGWFVQLYDGAWDYAVWITEDKNRIHFVRGGEAHPLEFISAQEMKEIIESEEILDSAKALVAEQLGDDREIRDAYFDNTEEGTPHNSVDVTLVMEDGHIYMLTFYKDGTLRSLLYLE
;
A
#
# COMPACT_ATOMS: atom_id res chain seq x y z
N SER A 1 8.44 -13.49 -10.25
CA SER A 1 8.33 -14.72 -11.03
C SER A 1 8.28 -14.42 -12.53
N LYS A 2 8.61 -15.41 -13.32
CA LYS A 2 8.62 -15.31 -14.77
C LYS A 2 7.23 -14.94 -15.29
N GLY A 3 7.14 -13.84 -16.06
CA GLY A 3 5.88 -13.34 -16.61
C GLY A 3 5.14 -12.33 -15.73
N ARG A 4 5.61 -12.06 -14.52
CA ARG A 4 5.03 -11.01 -13.66
C ARG A 4 5.71 -9.67 -13.91
N MET A 5 4.89 -8.62 -14.04
CA MET A 5 5.41 -7.26 -14.05
C MET A 5 5.51 -6.74 -12.62
N SER A 6 6.65 -6.13 -12.30
CA SER A 6 6.85 -5.39 -11.04
C SER A 6 5.93 -4.17 -10.98
N LEU A 7 5.78 -3.57 -9.80
CA LEU A 7 5.05 -2.30 -9.67
C LEU A 7 5.70 -1.22 -10.51
N SER A 8 7.03 -1.13 -10.55
CA SER A 8 7.76 -0.19 -11.42
C SER A 8 7.36 -0.33 -12.88
N GLN A 9 7.34 -1.57 -13.38
CA GLN A 9 6.97 -1.84 -14.78
C GLN A 9 5.51 -1.49 -15.07
N GLN A 10 4.61 -1.77 -14.13
CA GLN A 10 3.19 -1.44 -14.28
C GLN A 10 2.97 0.07 -14.29
N ILE A 11 3.58 0.81 -13.36
CA ILE A 11 3.49 2.26 -13.29
C ILE A 11 3.97 2.89 -14.59
N ALA A 12 5.09 2.41 -15.13
CA ALA A 12 5.67 2.94 -16.37
C ALA A 12 4.72 2.82 -17.56
N LYS A 13 3.79 1.87 -17.52
CA LYS A 13 2.80 1.64 -18.59
C LYS A 13 1.46 2.35 -18.35
N CYS A 14 1.34 3.12 -17.28
CA CYS A 14 0.10 3.84 -16.96
C CYS A 14 -0.01 5.08 -17.84
N ASN A 15 -0.78 4.98 -18.93
CA ASN A 15 -0.92 6.04 -19.93
C ASN A 15 -2.38 6.36 -20.30
N SER A 16 -3.34 5.73 -19.63
CA SER A 16 -4.76 5.92 -19.90
C SER A 16 -5.58 5.59 -18.66
N LYS A 17 -6.85 5.99 -18.70
CA LYS A 17 -7.82 5.63 -17.66
C LYS A 17 -7.93 4.12 -17.51
N GLU A 18 -8.01 3.40 -18.62
CA GLU A 18 -8.14 1.94 -18.66
C GLU A 18 -6.93 1.26 -18.06
N SER A 19 -5.72 1.72 -18.39
CA SER A 19 -4.49 1.17 -17.81
C SER A 19 -4.40 1.46 -16.32
N ALA A 20 -4.81 2.64 -15.87
CA ALA A 20 -4.83 2.99 -14.45
C ALA A 20 -5.77 2.07 -13.66
N ILE A 21 -6.98 1.83 -14.17
CA ILE A 21 -7.94 0.92 -13.53
C ILE A 21 -7.39 -0.51 -13.49
N SER A 22 -6.82 -0.98 -14.58
CA SER A 22 -6.24 -2.32 -14.63
C SER A 22 -5.10 -2.51 -13.62
N ILE A 23 -4.21 -1.53 -13.52
CA ILE A 23 -3.12 -1.54 -12.53
C ILE A 23 -3.68 -1.57 -11.11
N ALA A 24 -4.70 -0.75 -10.83
CA ALA A 24 -5.34 -0.70 -9.54
C ALA A 24 -6.00 -2.04 -9.17
N GLU A 25 -6.79 -2.62 -10.07
CA GLU A 25 -7.46 -3.90 -9.85
C GLU A 25 -6.46 -5.03 -9.57
N ASN A 26 -5.42 -5.13 -10.38
CA ASN A 26 -4.38 -6.14 -10.20
C ASN A 26 -3.61 -5.97 -8.89
N GLY A 27 -3.29 -4.74 -8.53
CA GLY A 27 -2.60 -4.44 -7.28
C GLY A 27 -3.46 -4.74 -6.05
N ILE A 28 -4.72 -4.35 -6.08
CA ILE A 28 -5.68 -4.60 -4.99
C ILE A 28 -5.82 -6.11 -4.78
N GLU A 29 -5.93 -6.89 -5.84
CA GLU A 29 -6.01 -8.35 -5.73
C GLU A 29 -4.75 -8.94 -5.07
N LYS A 30 -3.57 -8.55 -5.53
CA LYS A 30 -2.29 -9.07 -5.01
C LYS A 30 -2.01 -8.63 -3.58
N ILE A 31 -2.26 -7.35 -3.29
CA ILE A 31 -1.89 -6.74 -2.01
C ILE A 31 -2.89 -7.10 -0.91
N PHE A 32 -4.18 -7.04 -1.21
CA PHE A 32 -5.24 -7.21 -0.23
C PHE A 32 -5.98 -8.55 -0.33
N GLY A 33 -5.71 -9.34 -1.35
CA GLY A 33 -6.40 -10.61 -1.57
C GLY A 33 -7.84 -10.46 -2.05
N ALA A 34 -8.21 -9.29 -2.57
CA ALA A 34 -9.56 -9.04 -3.04
C ALA A 34 -9.83 -9.74 -4.38
N ASN A 35 -11.10 -10.04 -4.64
CA ASN A 35 -11.51 -10.54 -5.95
C ASN A 35 -11.64 -9.36 -6.91
N LYS A 36 -10.70 -9.23 -7.85
CA LYS A 36 -10.69 -8.09 -8.79
C LYS A 36 -11.94 -8.03 -9.68
N TYR A 37 -12.60 -9.16 -9.92
CA TYR A 37 -13.82 -9.18 -10.73
C TYR A 37 -15.05 -8.66 -10.00
N ALA A 38 -14.98 -8.50 -8.69
CA ALA A 38 -16.02 -7.88 -7.88
C ALA A 38 -15.82 -6.37 -7.70
N LEU A 39 -14.68 -5.83 -8.17
CA LEU A 39 -14.37 -4.41 -8.02
C LEU A 39 -15.14 -3.58 -9.04
N GLU A 40 -15.81 -2.54 -8.54
CA GLU A 40 -16.56 -1.58 -9.35
C GLU A 40 -16.12 -0.16 -9.00
N GLY A 41 -16.04 0.69 -10.00
CA GLY A 41 -15.69 2.08 -9.80
C GLY A 41 -15.09 2.72 -11.05
N ASP A 42 -14.34 3.79 -10.85
CA ASP A 42 -13.82 4.58 -11.95
C ASP A 42 -12.52 5.30 -11.57
N ALA A 43 -11.91 5.93 -12.55
CA ALA A 43 -10.69 6.71 -12.37
C ALA A 43 -10.86 8.12 -12.91
N SER A 44 -10.15 9.06 -12.32
CA SER A 44 -10.05 10.44 -12.78
C SER A 44 -8.59 10.88 -12.83
N TYR A 45 -8.26 11.78 -13.73
CA TYR A 45 -6.93 12.38 -13.79
C TYR A 45 -6.91 13.63 -12.92
N ASN A 46 -5.98 13.68 -11.98
CA ASN A 46 -5.76 14.80 -11.09
C ASN A 46 -4.66 15.68 -11.66
N GLN A 47 -4.91 16.98 -11.77
CA GLN A 47 -3.94 17.92 -12.32
C GLN A 47 -4.01 19.24 -11.57
N ASP A 48 -2.85 19.84 -11.34
CA ASP A 48 -2.69 21.18 -10.73
C ASP A 48 -3.26 21.30 -9.31
N SER A 49 -3.30 20.17 -8.58
CA SER A 49 -3.68 20.18 -7.16
C SER A 49 -2.54 20.72 -6.30
N SER A 50 -2.88 21.56 -5.31
CA SER A 50 -1.89 22.07 -4.34
C SER A 50 -1.50 21.03 -3.29
N ILE A 51 -2.23 19.91 -3.18
CA ILE A 51 -2.06 18.89 -2.13
C ILE A 51 -1.60 17.55 -2.66
N GLN A 52 -1.83 17.23 -3.93
CA GLN A 52 -1.49 15.93 -4.51
C GLN A 52 -0.71 16.08 -5.80
N PRO A 53 0.27 15.19 -6.08
CA PRO A 53 0.94 15.15 -7.37
C PRO A 53 -0.04 14.86 -8.50
N ASP A 54 0.28 15.33 -9.69
CA ASP A 54 -0.49 15.00 -10.89
C ASP A 54 -0.45 13.49 -11.14
N GLY A 55 -1.57 12.94 -11.60
CA GLY A 55 -1.67 11.54 -11.91
C GLY A 55 -3.09 11.01 -11.86
N TRP A 56 -3.20 9.70 -11.92
CA TRP A 56 -4.47 8.99 -11.89
C TRP A 56 -4.90 8.70 -10.46
N PHE A 57 -6.18 8.95 -10.19
CA PHE A 57 -6.84 8.59 -8.94
C PHE A 57 -7.94 7.58 -9.26
N VAL A 58 -7.80 6.36 -8.74
CA VAL A 58 -8.76 5.28 -8.98
C VAL A 58 -9.51 4.98 -7.70
N GLN A 59 -10.84 4.96 -7.77
CA GLN A 59 -11.70 4.59 -6.64
C GLN A 59 -12.50 3.36 -7.02
N LEU A 60 -12.36 2.28 -6.25
CA LEU A 60 -13.02 1.01 -6.48
C LEU A 60 -13.67 0.52 -5.19
N TYR A 61 -14.69 -0.32 -5.33
CA TYR A 61 -15.46 -0.83 -4.22
C TYR A 61 -15.89 -2.27 -4.51
N ASP A 62 -15.81 -3.17 -3.53
CA ASP A 62 -16.16 -4.59 -3.70
C ASP A 62 -17.31 -5.08 -2.82
N GLY A 63 -18.02 -4.16 -2.18
CA GLY A 63 -19.11 -4.50 -1.25
C GLY A 63 -18.67 -4.57 0.20
N ALA A 64 -17.38 -4.74 0.46
CA ALA A 64 -16.80 -4.84 1.81
C ALA A 64 -15.83 -3.71 2.12
N TRP A 65 -15.03 -3.30 1.14
CA TRP A 65 -14.00 -2.28 1.29
C TRP A 65 -14.11 -1.22 0.22
N ASP A 66 -13.77 0.02 0.59
CA ASP A 66 -13.49 1.12 -0.33
C ASP A 66 -11.99 1.13 -0.60
N TYR A 67 -11.62 1.12 -1.87
CA TYR A 67 -10.22 1.17 -2.30
C TYR A 67 -9.94 2.47 -3.04
N ALA A 68 -8.78 3.05 -2.77
CA ALA A 68 -8.26 4.20 -3.49
C ALA A 68 -6.83 3.94 -3.91
N VAL A 69 -6.52 4.25 -5.16
CA VAL A 69 -5.18 4.07 -5.72
C VAL A 69 -4.76 5.35 -6.42
N TRP A 70 -3.59 5.88 -6.08
CA TRP A 70 -2.97 7.02 -6.73
C TRP A 70 -1.75 6.55 -7.51
N ILE A 71 -1.70 6.92 -8.79
CA ILE A 71 -0.57 6.59 -9.67
C ILE A 71 -0.05 7.92 -10.24
N THR A 72 1.15 8.33 -9.87
CA THR A 72 1.68 9.62 -10.28
C THR A 72 2.12 9.64 -11.74
N GLU A 73 1.94 10.78 -12.40
CA GLU A 73 2.32 10.97 -13.80
C GLU A 73 3.81 10.80 -14.04
N ASP A 74 4.64 11.19 -13.07
CA ASP A 74 6.10 11.04 -13.15
C ASP A 74 6.58 9.58 -13.02
N LYS A 75 5.65 8.63 -12.84
CA LYS A 75 5.93 7.20 -12.82
C LYS A 75 6.81 6.72 -11.68
N ASN A 76 6.88 7.46 -10.57
CA ASN A 76 7.74 7.11 -9.45
C ASN A 76 7.00 6.77 -8.15
N ARG A 77 5.66 6.79 -8.17
CA ARG A 77 4.86 6.51 -6.97
C ARG A 77 3.56 5.80 -7.32
N ILE A 78 3.21 4.81 -6.52
CA ILE A 78 1.86 4.25 -6.47
C ILE A 78 1.46 4.04 -5.01
N HIS A 79 0.22 4.42 -4.68
CA HIS A 79 -0.30 4.32 -3.31
C HIS A 79 -1.65 3.61 -3.32
N PHE A 80 -1.71 2.45 -2.65
CA PHE A 80 -2.92 1.66 -2.46
C PHE A 80 -3.42 1.86 -1.04
N VAL A 81 -4.68 2.26 -0.88
CA VAL A 81 -5.32 2.41 0.43
C VAL A 81 -6.67 1.75 0.40
N ARG A 82 -7.05 1.10 1.48
CA ARG A 82 -8.42 0.63 1.67
C ARG A 82 -8.99 1.11 3.00
N GLY A 83 -10.32 1.20 3.08
CA GLY A 83 -11.03 1.63 4.27
C GLY A 83 -12.53 1.40 4.15
N GLY A 84 -13.30 2.17 4.88
CA GLY A 84 -14.75 2.12 4.90
C GLY A 84 -15.31 2.22 6.31
N GLU A 85 -16.59 2.51 6.44
CA GLU A 85 -17.25 2.67 7.74
C GLU A 85 -17.18 1.41 8.61
N ALA A 86 -17.20 0.22 7.96
CA ALA A 86 -17.12 -1.06 8.65
C ALA A 86 -15.68 -1.39 9.13
N HIS A 87 -14.70 -0.59 8.73
CA HIS A 87 -13.28 -0.85 9.02
C HIS A 87 -12.61 0.40 9.60
N PRO A 88 -13.07 0.91 10.76
CA PRO A 88 -12.47 2.10 11.36
C PRO A 88 -11.08 1.80 11.92
N LEU A 89 -10.24 2.82 11.93
CA LEU A 89 -8.96 2.76 12.64
C LEU A 89 -9.23 2.78 14.14
N GLU A 90 -8.53 1.93 14.88
CA GLU A 90 -8.66 1.81 16.33
C GLU A 90 -7.48 2.46 17.04
N PHE A 91 -7.75 3.02 18.20
CA PHE A 91 -6.71 3.56 19.08
C PHE A 91 -5.74 2.46 19.52
N ILE A 92 -4.45 2.75 19.43
CA ILE A 92 -3.38 1.87 19.88
C ILE A 92 -2.67 2.58 21.04
N SER A 93 -2.74 2.00 22.24
CA SER A 93 -2.05 2.55 23.39
C SER A 93 -0.54 2.40 23.26
N ALA A 94 0.22 3.16 24.05
CA ALA A 94 1.68 3.06 24.07
C ALA A 94 2.13 1.64 24.44
N GLN A 95 1.46 1.00 25.39
CA GLN A 95 1.77 -0.37 25.82
C GLN A 95 1.48 -1.38 24.70
N GLU A 96 0.34 -1.27 24.05
CA GLU A 96 -0.02 -2.13 22.92
C GLU A 96 0.99 -1.97 21.75
N MET A 97 1.38 -0.74 21.43
CA MET A 97 2.37 -0.48 20.40
C MET A 97 3.72 -1.10 20.72
N LYS A 98 4.15 -1.00 21.97
CA LYS A 98 5.39 -1.62 22.44
C LYS A 98 5.37 -3.14 22.21
N GLU A 99 4.27 -3.80 22.56
CA GLU A 99 4.10 -5.25 22.39
C GLU A 99 4.10 -5.63 20.90
N ILE A 100 3.44 -4.84 20.06
CA ILE A 100 3.40 -5.04 18.62
C ILE A 100 4.82 -4.97 18.03
N ILE A 101 5.58 -3.94 18.39
CA ILE A 101 6.95 -3.74 17.91
C ILE A 101 7.86 -4.87 18.38
N GLU A 102 7.77 -5.27 19.64
CA GLU A 102 8.60 -6.32 20.21
C GLU A 102 8.33 -7.70 19.58
N SER A 103 7.09 -7.97 19.15
CA SER A 103 6.75 -9.25 18.52
C SER A 103 7.32 -9.42 17.12
N GLU A 104 7.51 -8.33 16.39
CA GLU A 104 7.98 -8.30 15.00
C GLU A 104 7.08 -9.03 13.99
N GLU A 105 5.92 -9.53 14.39
CA GLU A 105 5.00 -10.26 13.49
C GLU A 105 4.53 -9.40 12.31
N ILE A 106 4.19 -8.14 12.55
CA ILE A 106 3.75 -7.22 11.50
C ILE A 106 4.91 -6.90 10.55
N LEU A 107 6.12 -6.73 11.09
CA LEU A 107 7.31 -6.49 10.28
C LEU A 107 7.58 -7.66 9.33
N ASP A 108 7.49 -8.88 9.85
CA ASP A 108 7.65 -10.09 9.06
C ASP A 108 6.56 -10.24 8.00
N SER A 109 5.32 -9.89 8.34
CA SER A 109 4.19 -9.87 7.40
C SER A 109 4.44 -8.88 6.25
N ALA A 110 4.99 -7.71 6.54
CA ALA A 110 5.32 -6.71 5.53
C ALA A 110 6.37 -7.24 4.54
N LYS A 111 7.42 -7.87 5.05
CA LYS A 111 8.47 -8.48 4.22
C LYS A 111 7.90 -9.59 3.33
N ALA A 112 7.09 -10.46 3.89
CA ALA A 112 6.47 -11.57 3.17
C ALA A 112 5.53 -11.06 2.06
N LEU A 113 4.76 -10.02 2.33
CA LEU A 113 3.86 -9.43 1.34
C LEU A 113 4.64 -8.95 0.11
N VAL A 114 5.69 -8.19 0.32
CA VAL A 114 6.51 -7.64 -0.77
C VAL A 114 7.20 -8.77 -1.56
N ALA A 115 7.80 -9.73 -0.86
CA ALA A 115 8.53 -10.81 -1.51
C ALA A 115 7.61 -11.81 -2.19
N GLU A 116 6.55 -12.23 -1.55
CA GLU A 116 5.69 -13.33 -2.01
C GLU A 116 4.48 -12.86 -2.81
N GLN A 117 3.69 -11.91 -2.29
CA GLN A 117 2.47 -11.46 -2.96
C GLN A 117 2.76 -10.52 -4.12
N LEU A 118 3.68 -9.58 -3.95
CA LEU A 118 4.10 -8.70 -5.04
C LEU A 118 5.17 -9.34 -5.93
N GLY A 119 5.85 -10.38 -5.45
CA GLY A 119 6.89 -11.06 -6.21
C GLY A 119 8.13 -10.19 -6.44
N ASP A 120 8.41 -9.26 -5.55
CA ASP A 120 9.60 -8.42 -5.62
C ASP A 120 10.78 -9.21 -5.09
N ASP A 121 11.71 -9.57 -5.96
CA ASP A 121 12.86 -10.42 -5.63
C ASP A 121 14.11 -9.64 -5.20
N ARG A 122 14.00 -8.30 -5.15
CA ARG A 122 15.13 -7.48 -4.68
C ARG A 122 15.36 -7.73 -3.19
N GLU A 123 16.59 -7.59 -2.77
CA GLU A 123 16.96 -7.70 -1.36
C GLU A 123 16.38 -6.52 -0.57
N ILE A 124 15.81 -6.81 0.60
CA ILE A 124 15.39 -5.81 1.56
C ILE A 124 16.61 -5.40 2.37
N ARG A 125 17.11 -4.19 2.14
CA ARG A 125 18.31 -3.67 2.79
C ARG A 125 18.04 -3.26 4.23
N ASP A 126 16.84 -2.71 4.49
CA ASP A 126 16.44 -2.27 5.84
C ASP A 126 14.93 -2.41 6.00
N ALA A 127 14.50 -2.68 7.22
CA ALA A 127 13.09 -2.85 7.57
C ALA A 127 12.87 -2.39 9.01
N TYR A 128 11.94 -1.47 9.22
CA TYR A 128 11.73 -0.90 10.55
C TYR A 128 10.30 -0.37 10.74
N PHE A 129 9.90 -0.28 12.00
CA PHE A 129 8.67 0.40 12.40
C PHE A 129 8.91 1.91 12.46
N ASP A 130 7.94 2.68 11.99
CA ASP A 130 7.98 4.16 12.05
C ASP A 130 7.40 4.72 13.37
N ASN A 131 6.58 3.93 14.07
CA ASN A 131 5.88 4.34 15.30
C ASN A 131 6.78 4.18 16.53
N THR A 132 7.91 4.86 16.58
CA THR A 132 8.92 4.65 17.64
C THR A 132 8.89 5.69 18.77
N GLU A 133 8.02 6.69 18.70
CA GLU A 133 7.91 7.71 19.75
C GLU A 133 7.19 7.17 20.98
N GLU A 134 7.89 7.11 22.10
CA GLU A 134 7.31 6.67 23.38
C GLU A 134 6.21 7.62 23.85
N GLY A 135 5.11 7.03 24.32
CA GLY A 135 4.01 7.78 24.92
C GLY A 135 3.09 8.49 23.94
N THR A 136 3.37 8.41 22.64
CA THR A 136 2.50 8.99 21.62
C THR A 136 1.42 8.00 21.21
N PRO A 137 0.13 8.35 21.30
CA PRO A 137 -0.93 7.47 20.84
C PRO A 137 -0.93 7.37 19.30
N HIS A 138 -1.26 6.20 18.80
CA HIS A 138 -1.34 5.91 17.38
C HIS A 138 -2.69 5.27 17.04
N ASN A 139 -3.05 5.25 15.75
CA ASN A 139 -4.22 4.54 15.25
C ASN A 139 -3.88 3.55 14.13
N SER A 140 -2.60 3.41 13.83
CA SER A 140 -2.08 2.47 12.84
C SER A 140 -0.67 2.04 13.21
N VAL A 141 -0.23 0.92 12.62
CA VAL A 141 1.14 0.44 12.75
C VAL A 141 1.81 0.65 11.40
N ASP A 142 2.87 1.43 11.37
CA ASP A 142 3.53 1.84 10.14
C ASP A 142 4.92 1.21 10.02
N VAL A 143 5.21 0.65 8.84
CA VAL A 143 6.46 -0.05 8.54
C VAL A 143 7.06 0.50 7.27
N THR A 144 8.38 0.67 7.27
CA THR A 144 9.14 1.05 6.08
C THR A 144 10.11 -0.07 5.71
N LEU A 145 10.10 -0.45 4.43
CA LEU A 145 11.07 -1.38 3.85
C LEU A 145 11.90 -0.62 2.81
N VAL A 146 13.22 -0.66 2.94
CA VAL A 146 14.15 -0.05 1.98
C VAL A 146 14.78 -1.15 1.16
N MET A 147 14.61 -1.11 -0.15
CA MET A 147 15.15 -2.10 -1.06
C MET A 147 16.62 -1.80 -1.38
N GLU A 148 17.33 -2.79 -1.93
CA GLU A 148 18.75 -2.70 -2.24
C GLU A 148 19.14 -1.53 -3.16
N ASP A 149 18.22 -1.12 -4.04
CA ASP A 149 18.40 -0.01 -4.97
C ASP A 149 17.91 1.35 -4.43
N GLY A 150 17.44 1.37 -3.17
CA GLY A 150 16.94 2.58 -2.52
C GLY A 150 15.45 2.84 -2.71
N HIS A 151 14.75 2.05 -3.50
CA HIS A 151 13.29 2.13 -3.58
C HIS A 151 12.67 1.74 -2.25
N ILE A 152 11.50 2.29 -1.94
CA ILE A 152 10.89 2.18 -0.61
C ILE A 152 9.45 1.67 -0.71
N TYR A 153 9.10 0.77 0.21
CA TYR A 153 7.72 0.42 0.51
C TYR A 153 7.36 0.95 1.89
N MET A 154 6.23 1.64 1.99
CA MET A 154 5.68 2.06 3.28
C MET A 154 4.31 1.39 3.45
N LEU A 155 4.18 0.56 4.49
CA LEU A 155 2.97 -0.20 4.74
C LEU A 155 2.33 0.25 6.04
N THR A 156 1.01 0.37 6.02
CA THR A 156 0.21 0.74 7.19
C THR A 156 -0.74 -0.40 7.53
N PHE A 157 -0.73 -0.81 8.79
CA PHE A 157 -1.55 -1.90 9.29
C PHE A 157 -2.54 -1.40 10.33
N TYR A 158 -3.70 -2.05 10.37
CA TYR A 158 -4.60 -1.95 11.50
C TYR A 158 -3.94 -2.60 12.73
N LYS A 159 -4.44 -2.26 13.91
CA LYS A 159 -3.98 -2.80 15.19
C LYS A 159 -3.92 -4.33 15.22
N ASP A 160 -4.86 -4.99 14.55
CA ASP A 160 -4.94 -6.45 14.50
C ASP A 160 -3.99 -7.10 13.48
N GLY A 161 -3.20 -6.31 12.77
CA GLY A 161 -2.27 -6.80 11.75
C GLY A 161 -2.84 -6.87 10.35
N THR A 162 -4.09 -6.48 10.14
CA THR A 162 -4.68 -6.39 8.80
C THR A 162 -4.07 -5.22 8.05
N LEU A 163 -3.67 -5.44 6.81
CA LEU A 163 -3.06 -4.38 5.98
C LEU A 163 -4.11 -3.34 5.57
N ARG A 164 -3.77 -2.06 5.74
CA ARG A 164 -4.60 -0.94 5.32
C ARG A 164 -4.07 -0.25 4.07
N SER A 165 -2.78 -0.05 3.96
CA SER A 165 -2.21 0.66 2.82
C SER A 165 -0.80 0.19 2.47
N LEU A 166 -0.44 0.40 1.22
CA LEU A 166 0.91 0.18 0.72
C LEU A 166 1.27 1.32 -0.23
N LEU A 167 2.34 2.03 0.09
CA LEU A 167 2.92 3.07 -0.75
C LEU A 167 4.25 2.58 -1.30
N TYR A 168 4.44 2.66 -2.61
CA TYR A 168 5.69 2.33 -3.27
C TYR A 168 6.29 3.61 -3.88
N LEU A 169 7.57 3.86 -3.58
CA LEU A 169 8.33 5.01 -4.04
C LEU A 169 9.61 4.55 -4.73
N GLU A 170 9.90 5.15 -5.89
CA GLU A 170 11.17 4.95 -6.57
C GLU A 170 12.17 6.07 -6.30
#